data_d384fefce1b27a4fdb88eb9e38a1db52
#
_entry.id   d384fefce1b27a4fdb88eb9e38a1db52
#
_cell.length_a   1.000
_cell.length_b   1.000
_cell.length_c   1.000
_cell.angle_alpha   90.00
_cell.angle_beta   90.00
_cell.angle_gamma   90.00
#
_symmetry.space_group_name_H-M   'P 1'
#
loop_
_entity.id
_entity.type
_entity.pdbx_description
1 polymer ?
#
loop_
_entity_poly.entity_id
_entity_poly.type
_entity_poly.pdbx_seq_one_letter_code
_entity_poly.pdbx_strand_id
1 'polypeptide(L)'
;MRADHCRAAPPRLSFRTHGLPDGALEGLELIDLLAGRTDVCSWVHERHGLIGLGRVLTVEARGDERIEALRTAWRSVVGAAWWRDALVRPGTGPVALGAITFSPASELASVILVPEVLIGRDDDGAWLTTVMSAASEGTEPEHPDPQALIKTLVARARTALGQEHAHGGSDPDEAR
;
A
#
# COMPACT_ATOMS: atom_id res chain seq x y z
N MET A 1 -9.32 10.53 -34.49
CA MET A 1 -9.14 11.68 -33.58
C MET A 1 -8.20 11.20 -32.50
N ARG A 2 -6.91 11.55 -32.59
CA ARG A 2 -5.89 11.12 -31.59
C ARG A 2 -6.07 11.98 -30.34
N ALA A 3 -6.40 11.36 -29.23
CA ALA A 3 -6.37 12.03 -27.95
C ALA A 3 -4.91 12.28 -27.57
N ASP A 4 -4.47 13.53 -27.69
CA ASP A 4 -3.25 14.01 -27.06
C ASP A 4 -3.44 13.92 -25.55
N HIS A 5 -3.03 12.79 -24.99
CA HIS A 5 -2.79 12.70 -23.56
C HIS A 5 -1.53 13.52 -23.30
N CYS A 6 -1.75 14.74 -22.83
CA CYS A 6 -0.70 15.57 -22.25
C CYS A 6 0.02 14.71 -21.21
N ARG A 7 1.17 14.19 -21.58
CA ARG A 7 1.98 13.27 -20.76
C ARG A 7 2.66 14.12 -19.69
N ALA A 8 1.89 14.45 -18.65
CA ALA A 8 2.47 15.08 -17.47
C ALA A 8 3.65 14.22 -17.00
N ALA A 9 4.75 14.85 -16.64
CA ALA A 9 5.88 14.14 -16.05
C ALA A 9 5.38 13.32 -14.85
N PRO A 10 5.88 12.08 -14.68
CA PRO A 10 5.45 11.26 -13.56
C PRO A 10 5.74 12.00 -12.24
N PRO A 11 4.84 11.89 -11.25
CA PRO A 11 5.08 12.51 -9.96
C PRO A 11 6.37 11.95 -9.36
N ARG A 12 7.23 12.82 -8.84
CA ARG A 12 8.41 12.39 -8.14
C ARG A 12 8.00 11.91 -6.74
N LEU A 13 8.25 10.63 -6.46
CA LEU A 13 7.93 10.01 -5.19
C LEU A 13 9.20 9.82 -4.35
N SER A 14 9.04 9.84 -3.03
CA SER A 14 10.08 9.44 -2.08
C SER A 14 9.60 8.26 -1.27
N PHE A 15 10.43 7.21 -1.18
CA PHE A 15 10.17 5.98 -0.45
C PHE A 15 11.20 5.85 0.67
N ARG A 16 10.74 5.59 1.89
CA ARG A 16 11.60 5.28 3.03
C ARG A 16 11.14 4.01 3.72
N THR A 17 12.02 3.00 3.71
CA THR A 17 11.77 1.71 4.37
C THR A 17 12.54 1.61 5.68
N HIS A 18 11.85 1.19 6.73
CA HIS A 18 12.38 0.95 8.06
C HIS A 18 11.95 -0.42 8.55
N GLY A 19 12.89 -1.17 9.14
CA GLY A 19 12.55 -2.36 9.92
C GLY A 19 11.73 -1.97 11.15
N LEU A 20 10.73 -2.76 11.46
CA LEU A 20 9.97 -2.59 12.70
C LEU A 20 10.65 -3.37 13.83
N PRO A 21 10.63 -2.86 15.07
CA PRO A 21 11.16 -3.60 16.20
C PRO A 21 10.35 -4.88 16.44
N ASP A 22 11.01 -5.88 17.04
CA ASP A 22 10.34 -7.10 17.47
C ASP A 22 9.13 -6.77 18.37
N GLY A 23 8.02 -7.48 18.15
CA GLY A 23 6.79 -7.22 18.88
C GLY A 23 5.97 -6.01 18.42
N ALA A 24 6.41 -5.21 17.43
CA ALA A 24 5.64 -4.06 16.95
C ALA A 24 4.21 -4.41 16.50
N LEU A 25 4.01 -5.63 15.97
CA LEU A 25 2.74 -6.18 15.55
C LEU A 25 2.29 -7.35 16.45
N GLU A 26 2.73 -7.39 17.70
CA GLU A 26 2.39 -8.48 18.61
C GLU A 26 0.87 -8.57 18.83
N GLY A 27 0.34 -9.79 18.69
CA GLY A 27 -1.08 -10.07 18.82
C GLY A 27 -1.94 -9.60 17.65
N LEU A 28 -1.32 -9.18 16.53
CA LEU A 28 -2.02 -8.78 15.30
C LEU A 28 -1.48 -9.55 14.10
N GLU A 29 -2.39 -9.92 13.21
CA GLU A 29 -2.05 -10.30 11.85
C GLU A 29 -1.98 -9.05 10.96
N LEU A 30 -1.31 -9.15 9.79
CA LEU A 30 -1.23 -8.00 8.86
C LEU A 30 -2.60 -7.48 8.46
N ILE A 31 -3.56 -8.39 8.25
CA ILE A 31 -4.91 -8.05 7.81
C ILE A 31 -5.68 -7.24 8.86
N ASP A 32 -5.36 -7.41 10.15
CA ASP A 32 -6.00 -6.69 11.24
C ASP A 32 -5.77 -5.18 11.17
N LEU A 33 -4.63 -4.77 10.59
CA LEU A 33 -4.32 -3.36 10.38
C LEU A 33 -5.23 -2.67 9.35
N LEU A 34 -6.02 -3.44 8.60
CA LEU A 34 -7.01 -2.94 7.63
C LEU A 34 -8.36 -2.65 8.28
N ALA A 35 -8.60 -3.10 9.51
CA ALA A 35 -9.87 -2.95 10.21
C ALA A 35 -10.35 -1.50 10.24
N GLY A 36 -11.64 -1.28 9.90
CA GLY A 36 -12.27 0.04 9.85
C GLY A 36 -11.71 0.98 8.78
N ARG A 37 -11.08 0.45 7.71
CA ARG A 37 -10.56 1.23 6.57
C ARG A 37 -11.15 0.77 5.25
N THR A 38 -11.27 1.72 4.30
CA THR A 38 -11.73 1.47 2.93
C THR A 38 -10.68 1.79 1.86
N ASP A 39 -9.64 2.54 2.22
CA ASP A 39 -8.53 2.99 1.38
C ASP A 39 -7.33 2.02 1.48
N VAL A 40 -7.58 0.75 1.23
CA VAL A 40 -6.63 -0.33 1.50
C VAL A 40 -6.38 -1.22 0.30
N CYS A 41 -5.22 -1.86 0.29
CA CYS A 41 -4.89 -2.96 -0.61
C CYS A 41 -4.04 -3.99 0.14
N SER A 42 -4.09 -5.25 -0.27
CA SER A 42 -3.33 -6.29 0.39
C SER A 42 -2.94 -7.40 -0.58
N TRP A 43 -1.80 -8.01 -0.29
CA TRP A 43 -1.33 -9.26 -0.85
C TRP A 43 -0.74 -10.06 0.30
N VAL A 44 -1.55 -10.91 0.89
CA VAL A 44 -1.20 -11.67 2.11
C VAL A 44 -1.46 -13.15 1.85
N HIS A 45 -0.51 -13.98 2.21
CA HIS A 45 -0.62 -15.42 2.21
C HIS A 45 -0.17 -15.94 3.58
N GLU A 46 -1.08 -16.59 4.29
CA GLU A 46 -0.87 -16.99 5.69
C GLU A 46 -0.54 -15.76 6.55
N ARG A 47 0.66 -15.72 7.13
CA ARG A 47 1.12 -14.63 8.00
C ARG A 47 2.05 -13.64 7.32
N HIS A 48 2.41 -13.88 6.05
CA HIS A 48 3.38 -13.12 5.28
C HIS A 48 2.70 -12.30 4.19
N GLY A 49 3.34 -11.24 3.77
CA GLY A 49 2.86 -10.43 2.67
C GLY A 49 2.99 -8.94 2.90
N LEU A 50 2.14 -8.21 2.17
CA LEU A 50 2.13 -6.77 2.12
C LEU A 50 0.71 -6.24 2.30
N ILE A 51 0.57 -5.18 3.07
CA ILE A 51 -0.64 -4.36 3.10
C ILE A 51 -0.30 -2.91 2.80
N GLY A 52 -1.16 -2.25 2.05
CA GLY A 52 -1.05 -0.85 1.71
C GLY A 52 -2.21 -0.05 2.26
N LEU A 53 -1.91 1.10 2.82
CA LEU A 53 -2.86 2.05 3.39
C LEU A 53 -2.74 3.39 2.67
N GLY A 54 -3.87 4.00 2.33
CA GLY A 54 -3.90 5.23 1.55
C GLY A 54 -3.46 5.02 0.10
N ARG A 55 -3.29 6.13 -0.64
CA ARG A 55 -2.95 6.09 -2.06
C ARG A 55 -2.26 7.36 -2.50
N VAL A 56 -0.99 7.25 -2.91
CA VAL A 56 -0.21 8.36 -3.47
C VAL A 56 -0.35 8.42 -4.99
N LEU A 57 -0.37 7.26 -5.64
CA LEU A 57 -0.43 7.16 -7.09
C LEU A 57 -1.30 5.99 -7.51
N THR A 58 -2.08 6.19 -8.56
CA THR A 58 -2.77 5.12 -9.29
C THR A 58 -2.48 5.30 -10.78
N VAL A 59 -2.15 4.21 -11.45
CA VAL A 59 -2.03 4.15 -12.91
C VAL A 59 -2.96 3.08 -13.43
N GLU A 60 -3.76 3.42 -14.42
CA GLU A 60 -4.70 2.53 -15.07
C GLU A 60 -4.35 2.33 -16.55
N ALA A 61 -4.58 1.12 -17.05
CA ALA A 61 -4.43 0.81 -18.46
C ALA A 61 -5.47 -0.22 -18.92
N ARG A 62 -5.84 -0.15 -20.20
CA ARG A 62 -6.81 -1.03 -20.87
C ARG A 62 -6.25 -1.55 -22.18
N GLY A 63 -6.91 -2.58 -22.73
CA GLY A 63 -6.58 -3.12 -24.06
C GLY A 63 -5.37 -4.06 -24.03
N ASP A 64 -4.88 -4.35 -25.23
CA ASP A 64 -3.82 -5.36 -25.43
C ASP A 64 -2.50 -4.96 -24.80
N GLU A 65 -2.16 -3.67 -24.84
CA GLU A 65 -0.88 -3.16 -24.32
C GLU A 65 -0.91 -2.77 -22.84
N ARG A 66 -2.00 -3.07 -22.12
CA ARG A 66 -2.20 -2.66 -20.72
C ARG A 66 -1.04 -3.01 -19.79
N ILE A 67 -0.48 -4.22 -19.95
CA ILE A 67 0.61 -4.70 -19.10
C ILE A 67 1.88 -3.90 -19.37
N GLU A 68 2.22 -3.68 -20.63
CA GLU A 68 3.43 -2.94 -20.99
C GLU A 68 3.27 -1.44 -20.67
N ALA A 69 2.07 -0.90 -20.80
CA ALA A 69 1.77 0.48 -20.40
C ALA A 69 1.97 0.68 -18.88
N LEU A 70 1.45 -0.23 -18.04
CA LEU A 70 1.65 -0.19 -16.59
C LEU A 70 3.12 -0.38 -16.21
N ARG A 71 3.82 -1.31 -16.87
CA ARG A 71 5.25 -1.56 -16.65
C ARG A 71 6.08 -0.31 -16.99
N THR A 72 5.79 0.34 -18.12
CA THR A 72 6.50 1.53 -18.55
C THR A 72 6.25 2.70 -17.61
N ALA A 73 5.00 2.89 -17.18
CA ALA A 73 4.65 3.90 -16.19
C ALA A 73 5.38 3.67 -14.86
N TRP A 74 5.39 2.43 -14.37
CA TRP A 74 6.09 2.08 -13.14
C TRP A 74 7.60 2.32 -13.22
N ARG A 75 8.25 1.89 -14.30
CA ARG A 75 9.69 2.16 -14.53
C ARG A 75 9.98 3.67 -14.52
N SER A 76 9.11 4.47 -15.11
CA SER A 76 9.26 5.93 -15.14
C SER A 76 9.16 6.53 -13.73
N VAL A 77 8.22 6.05 -12.92
CA VAL A 77 8.06 6.48 -11.51
C VAL A 77 9.31 6.13 -10.70
N VAL A 78 9.75 4.88 -10.76
CA VAL A 78 10.94 4.42 -10.01
C VAL A 78 12.20 5.15 -10.47
N GLY A 79 12.36 5.38 -11.78
CA GLY A 79 13.52 6.10 -12.34
C GLY A 79 13.60 7.58 -11.91
N ALA A 80 12.47 8.18 -11.53
CA ALA A 80 12.41 9.56 -11.04
C ALA A 80 12.38 9.66 -9.50
N ALA A 81 12.21 8.53 -8.79
CA ALA A 81 12.00 8.52 -7.35
C ALA A 81 13.29 8.67 -6.55
N TRP A 82 13.16 9.23 -5.34
CA TRP A 82 14.13 9.01 -4.27
C TRP A 82 13.71 7.81 -3.45
N TRP A 83 14.66 6.99 -3.01
CA TRP A 83 14.33 5.90 -2.12
C TRP A 83 15.51 5.53 -1.22
N ARG A 84 15.18 5.18 0.01
CA ARG A 84 16.13 4.66 1.01
C ARG A 84 15.54 3.40 1.62
N ASP A 85 16.27 2.32 1.46
CA ASP A 85 15.89 1.00 1.95
C ASP A 85 17.09 0.38 2.66
N ALA A 86 17.00 0.27 3.97
CA ALA A 86 18.04 -0.33 4.79
C ALA A 86 17.98 -1.85 4.84
N LEU A 87 16.88 -2.46 4.37
CA LEU A 87 16.66 -3.91 4.47
C LEU A 87 17.05 -4.65 3.19
N VAL A 88 16.83 -4.03 2.03
CA VAL A 88 17.20 -4.55 0.70
C VAL A 88 16.72 -6.00 0.49
N ARG A 89 15.41 -6.22 0.63
CA ARG A 89 14.79 -7.54 0.45
C ARG A 89 13.45 -7.46 -0.30
N PRO A 90 12.86 -8.59 -0.74
CA PRO A 90 11.58 -8.57 -1.44
C PRO A 90 10.49 -7.85 -0.66
N GLY A 91 9.73 -6.96 -1.31
CA GLY A 91 8.67 -6.20 -0.68
C GLY A 91 9.09 -4.93 0.04
N THR A 92 10.39 -4.58 0.01
CA THR A 92 10.93 -3.30 0.53
C THR A 92 11.27 -2.34 -0.61
N GLY A 93 11.54 -1.07 -0.29
CA GLY A 93 11.82 -0.03 -1.27
C GLY A 93 10.60 0.40 -2.09
N PRO A 94 10.78 0.76 -3.37
CA PRO A 94 9.69 1.11 -4.27
C PRO A 94 8.82 -0.10 -4.62
N VAL A 95 7.59 -0.11 -4.12
CA VAL A 95 6.60 -1.17 -4.37
C VAL A 95 5.29 -0.56 -4.86
N ALA A 96 4.71 -1.17 -5.88
CA ALA A 96 3.33 -0.93 -6.30
C ALA A 96 2.55 -2.25 -6.22
N LEU A 97 1.33 -2.19 -5.72
CA LEU A 97 0.40 -3.31 -5.72
C LEU A 97 -0.53 -3.19 -6.93
N GLY A 98 -0.90 -4.29 -7.57
CA GLY A 98 -1.67 -4.22 -8.79
C GLY A 98 -2.69 -5.33 -8.96
N ALA A 99 -3.73 -5.02 -9.75
CA ALA A 99 -4.71 -5.97 -10.23
C ALA A 99 -4.76 -5.88 -11.77
N ILE A 100 -4.46 -7.01 -12.41
CA ILE A 100 -4.41 -7.09 -13.86
C ILE A 100 -5.63 -7.85 -14.37
N THR A 101 -6.39 -7.24 -15.27
CA THR A 101 -7.52 -7.91 -15.92
C THR A 101 -7.03 -9.06 -16.78
N PHE A 102 -7.73 -10.20 -16.71
CA PHE A 102 -7.37 -11.38 -17.51
C PHE A 102 -7.51 -11.11 -19.02
N SER A 103 -8.62 -10.53 -19.42
CA SER A 103 -8.89 -10.22 -20.83
C SER A 103 -8.53 -8.78 -21.20
N PRO A 104 -7.88 -8.54 -22.34
CA PRO A 104 -7.68 -7.19 -22.85
C PRO A 104 -8.99 -6.49 -23.26
N ALA A 105 -10.04 -7.26 -23.54
CA ALA A 105 -11.37 -6.73 -23.87
C ALA A 105 -12.22 -6.42 -22.61
N SER A 106 -11.65 -6.54 -21.41
CA SER A 106 -12.36 -6.20 -20.18
C SER A 106 -12.75 -4.72 -20.16
N GLU A 107 -13.97 -4.44 -19.71
CA GLU A 107 -14.44 -3.07 -19.45
C GLU A 107 -13.71 -2.44 -18.24
N LEU A 108 -13.23 -3.29 -17.31
CA LEU A 108 -12.42 -2.84 -16.19
C LEU A 108 -10.99 -2.55 -16.63
N ALA A 109 -10.39 -1.57 -16.01
CA ALA A 109 -8.96 -1.28 -16.20
C ALA A 109 -8.10 -2.26 -15.38
N SER A 110 -6.93 -2.60 -15.91
CA SER A 110 -5.80 -3.06 -15.10
C SER A 110 -5.23 -1.87 -14.35
N VAL A 111 -4.84 -2.07 -13.12
CA VAL A 111 -4.40 -0.98 -12.23
C VAL A 111 -3.15 -1.37 -11.47
N ILE A 112 -2.25 -0.40 -11.28
CA ILE A 112 -1.25 -0.43 -10.22
C ILE A 112 -1.46 0.78 -9.31
N LEU A 113 -1.25 0.59 -8.03
CA LEU A 113 -1.34 1.65 -7.04
C LEU A 113 -0.10 1.65 -6.13
N VAL A 114 0.30 2.84 -5.73
CA VAL A 114 1.34 3.06 -4.75
C VAL A 114 0.67 3.57 -3.47
N PRO A 115 0.73 2.81 -2.36
CA PRO A 115 0.13 3.26 -1.10
C PRO A 115 0.95 4.37 -0.44
N GLU A 116 0.33 5.13 0.45
CA GLU A 116 1.01 6.09 1.32
C GLU A 116 1.89 5.39 2.36
N VAL A 117 1.38 4.28 2.88
CA VAL A 117 2.07 3.43 3.84
C VAL A 117 1.95 1.99 3.40
N LEU A 118 3.09 1.32 3.26
CA LEU A 118 3.17 -0.11 3.01
C LEU A 118 3.75 -0.78 4.26
N ILE A 119 3.09 -1.81 4.74
CA ILE A 119 3.59 -2.63 5.85
C ILE A 119 3.76 -4.05 5.32
N GLY A 120 4.90 -4.64 5.59
CA GLY A 120 5.21 -5.99 5.20
C GLY A 120 5.68 -6.84 6.37
N ARG A 121 5.53 -8.16 6.21
CA ARG A 121 6.02 -9.18 7.14
C ARG A 121 6.47 -10.42 6.36
N ASP A 122 7.59 -10.97 6.77
CA ASP A 122 8.11 -12.27 6.37
C ASP A 122 8.72 -13.00 7.58
N ASP A 123 9.49 -14.07 7.35
CA ASP A 123 10.15 -14.86 8.41
C ASP A 123 11.24 -14.06 9.15
N ASP A 124 11.84 -13.08 8.49
CA ASP A 124 12.91 -12.23 9.04
C ASP A 124 12.37 -11.00 9.78
N GLY A 125 11.05 -10.83 9.88
CA GLY A 125 10.41 -9.75 10.62
C GLY A 125 9.47 -8.86 9.82
N ALA A 126 9.13 -7.72 10.39
CA ALA A 126 8.21 -6.77 9.77
C ALA A 126 8.92 -5.45 9.41
N TRP A 127 8.36 -4.75 8.44
CA TRP A 127 8.85 -3.43 8.01
C TRP A 127 7.71 -2.49 7.65
N LEU A 128 8.04 -1.21 7.58
CA LEU A 128 7.16 -0.14 7.16
C LEU A 128 7.87 0.71 6.11
N THR A 129 7.21 0.94 4.98
CA THR A 129 7.64 1.88 3.95
C THR A 129 6.64 3.02 3.89
N THR A 130 7.11 4.25 4.06
CA THR A 130 6.31 5.46 3.83
C THR A 130 6.60 6.00 2.45
N VAL A 131 5.56 6.51 1.78
CA VAL A 131 5.66 7.08 0.44
C VAL A 131 5.08 8.49 0.44
N MET A 132 5.88 9.43 -0.03
CA MET A 132 5.52 10.84 -0.10
C MET A 132 5.66 11.35 -1.53
N SER A 133 4.75 12.23 -1.94
CA SER A 133 4.90 12.97 -3.21
C SER A 133 5.71 14.25 -2.96
N ALA A 134 6.72 14.49 -3.79
CA ALA A 134 7.48 15.74 -3.72
C ALA A 134 6.64 16.89 -4.28
N ALA A 135 6.54 17.97 -3.50
CA ALA A 135 5.79 19.16 -3.87
C ALA A 135 6.55 20.04 -4.88
N SER A 136 7.88 19.91 -4.95
CA SER A 136 8.75 20.70 -5.84
C SER A 136 9.97 19.89 -6.28
N GLU A 137 10.57 20.30 -7.42
CA GLU A 137 11.81 19.71 -7.92
C GLU A 137 12.97 19.98 -6.94
N GLY A 138 13.74 18.93 -6.66
CA GLY A 138 15.01 19.03 -5.96
C GLY A 138 15.00 18.85 -4.44
N THR A 139 13.83 18.81 -3.79
CA THR A 139 13.75 18.61 -2.34
C THR A 139 13.03 17.32 -2.01
N GLU A 140 13.70 16.43 -1.30
CA GLU A 140 13.10 15.22 -0.75
C GLU A 140 12.12 15.62 0.37
N PRO A 141 10.86 15.14 0.32
CA PRO A 141 9.89 15.47 1.37
C PRO A 141 10.26 14.84 2.71
N GLU A 142 9.84 15.50 3.79
CA GLU A 142 9.97 14.94 5.13
C GLU A 142 9.00 13.77 5.33
N HIS A 143 9.51 12.67 5.85
CA HIS A 143 8.73 11.48 6.16
C HIS A 143 8.32 11.46 7.64
N PRO A 144 7.14 10.90 7.95
CA PRO A 144 6.73 10.74 9.35
C PRO A 144 7.67 9.78 10.10
N ASP A 145 7.76 9.97 11.41
CA ASP A 145 8.49 9.02 12.27
C ASP A 145 7.87 7.63 12.20
N PRO A 146 8.61 6.60 11.77
CA PRO A 146 8.07 5.27 11.56
C PRO A 146 7.58 4.61 12.83
N GLN A 147 8.20 4.90 13.98
CA GLN A 147 7.80 4.32 15.27
C GLN A 147 6.49 4.93 15.77
N ALA A 148 6.32 6.23 15.65
CA ALA A 148 5.07 6.89 16.01
C ALA A 148 3.94 6.46 15.08
N LEU A 149 4.22 6.33 13.79
CA LEU A 149 3.23 5.90 12.79
C LEU A 149 2.73 4.48 13.07
N ILE A 150 3.62 3.51 13.25
CA ILE A 150 3.20 2.12 13.51
C ILE A 150 2.43 1.99 14.82
N LYS A 151 2.81 2.68 15.88
CA LYS A 151 2.06 2.70 17.15
C LYS A 151 0.64 3.21 16.95
N THR A 152 0.47 4.27 16.16
CA THR A 152 -0.85 4.83 15.84
C THR A 152 -1.71 3.85 15.04
N LEU A 153 -1.12 3.18 14.04
CA LEU A 153 -1.83 2.20 13.21
C LEU A 153 -2.26 0.98 14.02
N VAL A 154 -1.39 0.44 14.88
CA VAL A 154 -1.68 -0.68 15.78
C VAL A 154 -2.79 -0.31 16.77
N ALA A 155 -2.72 0.86 17.40
CA ALA A 155 -3.75 1.32 18.33
C ALA A 155 -5.12 1.43 17.65
N ARG A 156 -5.17 1.97 16.42
CA ARG A 156 -6.39 2.07 15.62
C ARG A 156 -6.96 0.69 15.29
N ALA A 157 -6.14 -0.24 14.83
CA ALA A 157 -6.56 -1.59 14.51
C ALA A 157 -7.19 -2.30 15.73
N ARG A 158 -6.52 -2.23 16.88
CA ARG A 158 -7.05 -2.81 18.13
C ARG A 158 -8.39 -2.21 18.54
N THR A 159 -8.56 -0.90 18.37
CA THR A 159 -9.85 -0.23 18.66
C THR A 159 -10.94 -0.71 17.72
N ALA A 160 -10.67 -0.80 16.42
CA ALA A 160 -11.64 -1.26 15.42
C ALA A 160 -12.08 -2.71 15.67
N LEU A 161 -11.13 -3.62 15.93
CA LEU A 161 -11.40 -5.03 16.25
C LEU A 161 -12.21 -5.18 17.55
N GLY A 162 -11.92 -4.36 18.57
CA GLY A 162 -12.71 -4.34 19.82
C GLY A 162 -14.16 -3.91 19.61
N GLN A 163 -14.42 -2.98 18.68
CA GLN A 163 -15.77 -2.54 18.33
C GLN A 163 -16.55 -3.60 17.56
N GLU A 164 -15.92 -4.32 16.64
CA GLU A 164 -16.54 -5.42 15.88
C GLU A 164 -17.02 -6.55 16.80
N HIS A 165 -16.23 -6.92 17.81
CA HIS A 165 -16.62 -7.92 18.80
C HIS A 165 -17.77 -7.45 19.70
N ALA A 166 -17.87 -6.15 19.99
CA ALA A 166 -18.95 -5.60 20.80
C ALA A 166 -20.29 -5.56 20.07
N HIS A 167 -20.32 -5.46 18.74
CA HIS A 167 -21.54 -5.44 17.92
C HIS A 167 -22.00 -6.83 17.46
N GLY A 168 -21.09 -7.82 17.40
CA GLY A 168 -21.40 -9.19 17.01
C GLY A 168 -22.09 -10.05 18.09
N GLY A 169 -22.24 -9.54 19.30
CA GLY A 169 -22.78 -10.27 20.46
C GLY A 169 -24.26 -10.11 20.73
N SER A 170 -25.02 -9.44 19.87
CA SER A 170 -26.49 -9.34 20.00
C SER A 170 -27.16 -10.41 19.15
N ASP A 171 -27.29 -11.62 19.72
CA ASP A 171 -28.11 -12.69 19.16
C ASP A 171 -29.61 -12.28 19.30
N PRO A 172 -30.39 -12.18 18.20
CA PRO A 172 -31.81 -11.79 18.28
C PRO A 172 -32.75 -12.92 18.69
N ASP A 173 -32.27 -14.07 19.19
CA ASP A 173 -33.09 -15.26 19.43
C ASP A 173 -33.48 -15.50 20.93
N GLU A 174 -33.39 -14.48 21.80
CA GLU A 174 -33.87 -14.59 23.19
C GLU A 174 -35.19 -13.82 23.43
N ALA A 175 -36.15 -13.97 22.50
CA ALA A 175 -37.53 -13.51 22.68
C ALA A 175 -38.54 -14.49 22.08
N ARG A 176 -38.70 -15.67 22.71
CA ARG A 176 -39.91 -16.50 22.62
C ARG A 176 -40.22 -17.16 23.94
#